data_0958d8500f0006d17704b16575a98dc1
#
_entry.id   0958d8500f0006d17704b16575a98dc1
#
_cell.length_a   1.000
_cell.length_b   1.000
_cell.length_c   1.000
_cell.angle_alpha   90.00
_cell.angle_beta   90.00
_cell.angle_gamma   90.00
#
_symmetry.space_group_name_H-M   'P 1'
#
loop_
_entity.id
_entity.type
_entity.pdbx_description
1 polymer ?
#
loop_
_entity_poly.entity_id
_entity_poly.type
_entity_poly.pdbx_seq_one_letter_code
_entity_poly.pdbx_strand_id
1 'polypeptide(L)'
;MAEPMGERKQAILRAVTDDYISTAEPVGSRTIARKYDMGISPATIRNEMADLEEEGYLEQPHASAGRIPSDKGYRFYVDSLMLGRSITEGEKSRIRLEYGRRRDEIRSLVRATAKVLGEMSQYASVVVGPAVKGAQIRGILAHLAQNLSRRT
;
A
#
# COMPACT_ATOMS: atom_id res chain seq x y z
N MET A 1 -12.02 11.33 25.12
CA MET A 1 -12.25 10.72 23.80
C MET A 1 -12.62 11.86 22.88
N ALA A 2 -11.88 12.08 21.80
CA ALA A 2 -12.23 13.12 20.81
C ALA A 2 -13.56 12.71 20.15
N GLU A 3 -14.49 13.65 20.03
CA GLU A 3 -15.73 13.41 19.28
C GLU A 3 -15.38 13.01 17.84
N PRO A 4 -16.11 12.06 17.24
CA PRO A 4 -15.88 11.66 15.87
C PRO A 4 -16.10 12.88 14.95
N MET A 5 -15.16 13.12 14.05
CA MET A 5 -15.27 14.18 13.05
C MET A 5 -16.59 14.07 12.28
N GLY A 6 -17.37 15.13 12.23
CA GLY A 6 -18.66 15.16 11.54
C GLY A 6 -18.51 14.89 10.04
N GLU A 7 -19.52 14.26 9.42
CA GLU A 7 -19.49 13.85 8.00
C GLU A 7 -19.15 15.01 7.04
N ARG A 8 -19.61 16.22 7.34
CA ARG A 8 -19.31 17.42 6.53
C ARG A 8 -17.84 17.77 6.54
N LYS A 9 -17.20 17.78 7.72
CA LYS A 9 -15.76 17.99 7.87
C LYS A 9 -14.94 16.92 7.17
N GLN A 10 -15.38 15.66 7.28
CA GLN A 10 -14.76 14.54 6.57
C GLN A 10 -14.82 14.73 5.05
N ALA A 11 -15.97 15.13 4.52
CA ALA A 11 -16.15 15.38 3.08
C ALA A 11 -15.26 16.53 2.59
N ILE A 12 -15.13 17.60 3.36
CA ILE A 12 -14.27 18.75 3.02
C ILE A 12 -12.79 18.36 3.11
N LEU A 13 -12.35 17.69 4.17
CA LEU A 13 -10.98 17.22 4.32
C LEU A 13 -10.59 16.30 3.17
N ARG A 14 -11.49 15.38 2.80
CA ARG A 14 -11.30 14.50 1.65
C ARG A 14 -11.13 15.29 0.36
N ALA A 15 -12.04 16.23 0.07
CA ALA A 15 -12.00 17.03 -1.15
C ALA A 15 -10.73 17.89 -1.24
N VAL A 16 -10.29 18.48 -0.14
CA VAL A 16 -9.02 19.24 -0.06
C VAL A 16 -7.84 18.32 -0.33
N THR A 17 -7.82 17.14 0.26
CA THR A 17 -6.71 16.19 0.11
C THR A 17 -6.65 15.62 -1.31
N ASP A 18 -7.79 15.22 -1.89
CA ASP A 18 -7.87 14.72 -3.28
C ASP A 18 -7.40 15.77 -4.29
N ASP A 19 -7.81 17.04 -4.09
CA ASP A 19 -7.43 18.14 -4.97
C ASP A 19 -5.94 18.46 -4.86
N TYR A 20 -5.41 18.52 -3.64
CA TYR A 20 -4.00 18.76 -3.39
C TYR A 20 -3.10 17.64 -3.93
N ILE A 21 -3.49 16.38 -3.77
CA ILE A 21 -2.75 15.23 -4.34
C ILE A 21 -2.66 15.35 -5.88
N SER A 22 -3.72 15.86 -6.52
CA SER A 22 -3.76 15.95 -7.98
C SER A 22 -3.04 17.16 -8.55
N THR A 23 -2.96 18.27 -7.80
CA THR A 23 -2.45 19.56 -8.30
C THR A 23 -1.15 20.02 -7.66
N ALA A 24 -0.86 19.55 -6.45
CA ALA A 24 0.20 20.03 -5.55
C ALA A 24 0.06 21.54 -5.20
N GLU A 25 -1.15 22.11 -5.37
CA GLU A 25 -1.44 23.51 -5.09
C GLU A 25 -2.37 23.66 -3.88
N PRO A 26 -2.18 24.69 -3.02
CA PRO A 26 -3.09 24.96 -1.92
C PRO A 26 -4.52 25.18 -2.38
N VAL A 27 -5.47 24.52 -1.73
CA VAL A 27 -6.87 24.41 -2.17
C VAL A 27 -7.73 25.45 -1.51
N GLY A 28 -8.44 26.26 -2.32
CA GLY A 28 -9.36 27.29 -1.85
C GLY A 28 -10.81 26.80 -1.72
N SER A 29 -11.57 27.39 -0.80
CA SER A 29 -12.98 27.05 -0.58
C SER A 29 -13.86 27.22 -1.85
N ARG A 30 -13.54 28.19 -2.72
CA ARG A 30 -14.23 28.38 -4.00
C ARG A 30 -13.96 27.26 -4.99
N THR A 31 -12.76 26.69 -4.97
CA THR A 31 -12.39 25.54 -5.80
C THR A 31 -13.19 24.32 -5.38
N ILE A 32 -13.24 24.07 -4.07
CA ILE A 32 -14.04 22.97 -3.52
C ILE A 32 -15.52 23.12 -3.86
N ALA A 33 -16.10 24.31 -3.65
CA ALA A 33 -17.51 24.56 -3.96
C ALA A 33 -17.87 24.33 -5.43
N ARG A 34 -16.95 24.62 -6.37
CA ARG A 34 -17.19 24.42 -7.81
C ARG A 34 -16.97 22.99 -8.28
N LYS A 35 -15.99 22.29 -7.69
CA LYS A 35 -15.56 20.97 -8.16
C LYS A 35 -16.34 19.84 -7.50
N TYR A 36 -16.77 20.06 -6.26
CA TYR A 36 -17.48 19.07 -5.45
C TYR A 36 -18.86 19.62 -5.10
N ASP A 37 -19.90 19.01 -5.63
CA ASP A 37 -21.29 19.43 -5.35
C ASP A 37 -21.72 18.99 -3.95
N MET A 38 -21.31 19.77 -2.95
CA MET A 38 -21.61 19.50 -1.55
C MET A 38 -22.89 20.17 -1.05
N GLY A 39 -23.57 20.94 -1.90
CA GLY A 39 -24.80 21.67 -1.52
C GLY A 39 -24.57 22.76 -0.45
N ILE A 40 -23.33 23.22 -0.22
CA ILE A 40 -22.98 24.25 0.77
C ILE A 40 -22.20 25.42 0.16
N SER A 41 -22.34 26.60 0.78
CA SER A 41 -21.72 27.82 0.27
C SER A 41 -20.19 27.80 0.42
N PRO A 42 -19.44 28.53 -0.44
CA PRO A 42 -18.00 28.72 -0.25
C PRO A 42 -17.61 29.33 1.10
N ALA A 43 -18.49 30.13 1.69
CA ALA A 43 -18.28 30.72 3.02
C ALA A 43 -18.36 29.63 4.11
N THR A 44 -19.34 28.74 4.03
CA THR A 44 -19.46 27.59 4.93
C THR A 44 -18.26 26.68 4.80
N ILE A 45 -17.82 26.35 3.57
CA ILE A 45 -16.62 25.53 3.34
C ILE A 45 -15.39 26.19 3.97
N ARG A 46 -15.24 27.52 3.83
CA ARG A 46 -14.13 28.25 4.44
C ARG A 46 -14.10 28.12 5.96
N ASN A 47 -15.26 28.22 6.62
CA ASN A 47 -15.37 28.08 8.07
C ASN A 47 -14.96 26.65 8.52
N GLU A 48 -15.50 25.62 7.85
CA GLU A 48 -15.13 24.24 8.16
C GLU A 48 -13.63 23.95 7.88
N MET A 49 -13.04 24.59 6.85
CA MET A 49 -11.60 24.51 6.61
C MET A 49 -10.78 25.18 7.72
N ALA A 50 -11.28 26.29 8.29
CA ALA A 50 -10.63 26.94 9.44
C ALA A 50 -10.70 26.05 10.69
N ASP A 51 -11.87 25.45 10.96
CA ASP A 51 -12.01 24.50 12.07
C ASP A 51 -11.06 23.31 11.89
N LEU A 52 -10.96 22.74 10.68
CA LEU A 52 -10.03 21.64 10.38
C LEU A 52 -8.56 22.05 10.54
N GLU A 53 -8.23 23.31 10.31
CA GLU A 53 -6.91 23.88 10.58
C GLU A 53 -6.66 23.97 12.10
N GLU A 54 -7.61 24.50 12.86
CA GLU A 54 -7.51 24.56 14.33
C GLU A 54 -7.40 23.15 14.95
N GLU A 55 -8.10 22.18 14.40
CA GLU A 55 -8.02 20.78 14.79
C GLU A 55 -6.73 20.11 14.30
N GLY A 56 -5.90 20.78 13.49
CA GLY A 56 -4.61 20.32 13.00
C GLY A 56 -4.68 19.32 11.85
N TYR A 57 -5.81 19.20 11.13
CA TYR A 57 -5.94 18.36 9.93
C TYR A 57 -5.54 19.08 8.65
N LEU A 58 -5.67 20.41 8.63
CA LEU A 58 -5.25 21.25 7.51
C LEU A 58 -4.22 22.28 7.99
N GLU A 59 -3.47 22.83 7.03
CA GLU A 59 -2.51 23.91 7.26
C GLU A 59 -2.67 24.99 6.20
N GLN A 60 -2.40 26.24 6.56
CA GLN A 60 -2.33 27.37 5.65
C GLN A 60 -0.88 27.75 5.41
N PRO A 61 -0.29 27.51 4.23
CA PRO A 61 1.12 27.81 3.97
C PRO A 61 1.44 29.31 4.06
N HIS A 62 0.49 30.17 3.64
CA HIS A 62 0.62 31.63 3.66
C HIS A 62 -0.74 32.28 3.89
N ALA A 63 -0.78 33.48 4.44
CA ALA A 63 -2.02 34.22 4.78
C ALA A 63 -3.05 34.36 3.65
N SER A 64 -2.61 34.37 2.37
CA SER A 64 -3.48 34.45 1.18
C SER A 64 -3.66 33.12 0.47
N ALA A 65 -3.00 32.04 0.93
CA ALA A 65 -3.11 30.74 0.30
C ALA A 65 -4.40 30.01 0.68
N GLY A 66 -4.73 28.97 -0.09
CA GLY A 66 -5.70 27.96 0.31
C GLY A 66 -5.18 27.13 1.48
N ARG A 67 -5.73 25.94 1.63
CA ARG A 67 -5.29 24.99 2.66
C ARG A 67 -4.64 23.78 1.99
N ILE A 68 -3.71 23.18 2.72
CA ILE A 68 -3.08 21.90 2.37
C ILE A 68 -3.34 20.92 3.51
N PRO A 69 -3.36 19.60 3.27
CA PRO A 69 -3.45 18.62 4.33
C PRO A 69 -2.16 18.59 5.16
N SER A 70 -2.28 18.56 6.47
CA SER A 70 -1.18 18.29 7.39
C SER A 70 -0.84 16.79 7.43
N ASP A 71 0.25 16.41 8.11
CA ASP A 71 0.57 14.99 8.35
C ASP A 71 -0.58 14.24 9.05
N LYS A 72 -1.25 14.89 10.00
CA LYS A 72 -2.44 14.36 10.68
C LYS A 72 -3.61 14.21 9.71
N GLY A 73 -3.81 15.19 8.83
CA GLY A 73 -4.84 15.16 7.79
C GLY A 73 -4.62 14.03 6.80
N TYR A 74 -3.39 13.85 6.31
CA TYR A 74 -3.06 12.73 5.42
C TYR A 74 -3.27 11.38 6.09
N ARG A 75 -2.86 11.22 7.33
CA ARG A 75 -3.07 9.97 8.06
C ARG A 75 -4.55 9.64 8.20
N PHE A 76 -5.35 10.62 8.62
CA PHE A 76 -6.80 10.43 8.73
C PHE A 76 -7.45 10.12 7.38
N TYR A 77 -7.00 10.79 6.31
CA TYR A 77 -7.47 10.52 4.94
C TYR A 77 -7.20 9.07 4.53
N VAL A 78 -5.97 8.57 4.71
CA VAL A 78 -5.60 7.20 4.34
C VAL A 78 -6.36 6.17 5.17
N ASP A 79 -6.48 6.40 6.48
CA ASP A 79 -7.06 5.43 7.41
C ASP A 79 -8.60 5.37 7.34
N SER A 80 -9.25 6.50 7.01
CA SER A 80 -10.71 6.63 7.18
C SER A 80 -11.45 7.14 5.95
N LEU A 81 -10.85 7.99 5.13
CA LEU A 81 -11.55 8.69 4.04
C LEU A 81 -11.19 8.18 2.65
N MET A 82 -10.00 7.62 2.49
CA MET A 82 -9.57 7.07 1.22
C MET A 82 -10.45 5.88 0.86
N LEU A 83 -11.29 6.04 -0.16
CA LEU A 83 -12.01 4.89 -0.71
C LEU A 83 -10.97 3.95 -1.31
N GLY A 84 -10.69 2.88 -0.61
CA GLY A 84 -9.83 1.83 -1.12
C GLY A 84 -10.35 1.39 -2.49
N ARG A 85 -9.62 1.72 -3.55
CA ARG A 85 -9.92 1.15 -4.87
C ARG A 85 -9.81 -0.36 -4.73
N SER A 86 -10.93 -1.05 -4.83
CA SER A 86 -10.92 -2.50 -4.83
C SER A 86 -10.09 -2.97 -6.03
N ILE A 87 -9.05 -3.75 -5.75
CA ILE A 87 -8.21 -4.34 -6.79
C ILE A 87 -9.11 -5.26 -7.63
N THR A 88 -9.19 -5.01 -8.93
CA THR A 88 -9.98 -5.82 -9.85
C THR A 88 -9.42 -7.26 -9.93
N GLU A 89 -10.25 -8.22 -10.31
CA GLU A 89 -9.80 -9.61 -10.46
C GLU A 89 -8.71 -9.74 -11.53
N GLY A 90 -8.72 -8.90 -12.57
CA GLY A 90 -7.65 -8.82 -13.55
C GLY A 90 -6.32 -8.34 -12.95
N GLU A 91 -6.34 -7.32 -12.11
CA GLU A 91 -5.14 -6.84 -11.40
C GLU A 91 -4.63 -7.88 -10.40
N LYS A 92 -5.51 -8.53 -9.65
CA LYS A 92 -5.14 -9.65 -8.75
C LYS A 92 -4.47 -10.79 -9.53
N SER A 93 -5.01 -11.13 -10.69
CA SER A 93 -4.47 -12.20 -11.54
C SER A 93 -3.09 -11.84 -12.09
N ARG A 94 -2.87 -10.59 -12.53
CA ARG A 94 -1.55 -10.09 -12.96
C ARG A 94 -0.53 -10.13 -11.80
N ILE A 95 -0.93 -9.69 -10.63
CA ILE A 95 -0.07 -9.74 -9.43
C ILE A 95 0.31 -11.19 -9.12
N ARG A 96 -0.66 -12.12 -9.08
CA ARG A 96 -0.40 -13.54 -8.81
C ARG A 96 0.54 -14.17 -9.86
N LEU A 97 0.36 -13.83 -11.12
CA LEU A 97 1.21 -14.34 -12.22
C LEU A 97 2.65 -13.85 -12.05
N GLU A 98 2.85 -12.56 -11.83
CA GLU A 98 4.19 -11.96 -11.69
C GLU A 98 4.92 -12.50 -10.46
N TYR A 99 4.24 -12.57 -9.32
CA TYR A 99 4.81 -13.18 -8.11
C TYR A 99 5.09 -14.67 -8.29
N GLY A 100 4.21 -15.40 -9.01
CA GLY A 100 4.40 -16.81 -9.34
C GLY A 100 5.68 -17.04 -10.12
N ARG A 101 5.90 -16.29 -11.19
CA ARG A 101 7.12 -16.37 -12.03
C ARG A 101 8.39 -16.15 -11.21
N ARG A 102 8.46 -15.04 -10.45
CA ARG A 102 9.63 -14.73 -9.63
C ARG A 102 9.90 -15.78 -8.55
N ARG A 103 8.86 -16.33 -7.95
CA ARG A 103 9.00 -17.42 -6.98
C ARG A 103 9.59 -18.67 -7.62
N ASP A 104 9.19 -19.02 -8.83
CA ASP A 104 9.68 -20.19 -9.54
C ASP A 104 11.12 -20.00 -10.03
N GLU A 105 11.51 -18.78 -10.43
CA GLU A 105 12.90 -18.40 -10.73
C GLU A 105 13.81 -18.59 -9.51
N ILE A 106 13.40 -18.08 -8.33
CA ILE A 106 14.16 -18.25 -7.09
C ILE A 106 14.29 -19.74 -6.73
N ARG A 107 13.20 -20.51 -6.85
CA ARG A 107 13.25 -21.95 -6.59
C ARG A 107 14.17 -22.70 -7.53
N SER A 108 14.19 -22.34 -8.80
CA SER A 108 15.11 -22.95 -9.79
C SER A 108 16.56 -22.62 -9.47
N LEU A 109 16.85 -21.38 -9.09
CA LEU A 109 18.19 -20.96 -8.66
C LEU A 109 18.66 -21.72 -7.42
N VAL A 110 17.82 -21.85 -6.39
CA VAL A 110 18.11 -22.60 -5.17
C VAL A 110 18.40 -24.07 -5.48
N ARG A 111 17.62 -24.70 -6.37
CA ARG A 111 17.86 -26.09 -6.80
C ARG A 111 19.17 -26.25 -7.57
N ALA A 112 19.45 -25.32 -8.49
CA ALA A 112 20.70 -25.34 -9.26
C ALA A 112 21.93 -25.20 -8.33
N THR A 113 21.87 -24.29 -7.38
CA THR A 113 22.93 -24.09 -6.38
C THR A 113 23.14 -25.34 -5.53
N ALA A 114 22.06 -25.95 -5.03
CA ALA A 114 22.16 -27.19 -4.25
C ALA A 114 22.77 -28.34 -5.06
N LYS A 115 22.44 -28.44 -6.34
CA LYS A 115 23.01 -29.43 -7.24
C LYS A 115 24.51 -29.24 -7.43
N VAL A 116 24.94 -28.03 -7.77
CA VAL A 116 26.36 -27.70 -7.96
C VAL A 116 27.16 -27.95 -6.69
N LEU A 117 26.67 -27.53 -5.53
CA LEU A 117 27.36 -27.79 -4.25
C LEU A 117 27.43 -29.27 -3.93
N GLY A 118 26.40 -30.07 -4.25
CA GLY A 118 26.42 -31.53 -4.08
C GLY A 118 27.45 -32.21 -4.99
N GLU A 119 27.55 -31.78 -6.23
CA GLU A 119 28.53 -32.32 -7.18
C GLU A 119 29.97 -31.97 -6.81
N MET A 120 30.21 -30.72 -6.38
CA MET A 120 31.56 -30.25 -5.99
C MET A 120 32.06 -30.86 -4.68
N SER A 121 31.19 -30.96 -3.68
CA SER A 121 31.57 -31.45 -2.35
C SER A 121 31.55 -32.98 -2.21
N GLN A 122 30.88 -33.67 -3.13
CA GLN A 122 30.54 -35.10 -3.03
C GLN A 122 29.71 -35.48 -1.77
N TYR A 123 29.14 -34.46 -1.10
CA TYR A 123 28.29 -34.62 0.07
C TYR A 123 26.85 -34.21 -0.27
N ALA A 124 25.89 -34.65 0.55
CA ALA A 124 24.54 -34.17 0.46
C ALA A 124 24.49 -32.66 0.82
N SER A 125 24.05 -31.82 -0.12
CA SER A 125 23.93 -30.38 0.07
C SER A 125 22.49 -30.00 0.32
N VAL A 126 22.24 -29.22 1.37
CA VAL A 126 20.93 -28.66 1.69
C VAL A 126 21.01 -27.13 1.60
N VAL A 127 20.26 -26.56 0.68
CA VAL A 127 20.14 -25.09 0.57
C VAL A 127 18.78 -24.69 1.10
N VAL A 128 18.76 -23.86 2.14
CA VAL A 128 17.54 -23.34 2.74
C VAL A 128 17.32 -21.91 2.23
N GLY A 129 16.26 -21.72 1.48
CA GLY A 129 15.82 -20.38 1.08
C GLY A 129 14.99 -19.70 2.16
N PRO A 130 14.65 -18.40 2.01
CA PRO A 130 13.81 -17.70 2.94
C PRO A 130 12.48 -18.45 3.08
N ALA A 131 12.11 -18.73 4.35
CA ALA A 131 10.88 -19.47 4.67
C ALA A 131 9.64 -18.63 4.29
N VAL A 132 9.06 -18.92 3.15
CA VAL A 132 7.69 -18.50 2.85
C VAL A 132 6.78 -19.42 3.68
N LYS A 133 6.00 -18.88 4.59
CA LYS A 133 5.02 -19.64 5.39
C LYS A 133 4.19 -20.53 4.45
N GLY A 134 4.35 -21.85 4.58
CA GLY A 134 3.67 -22.87 3.74
C GLY A 134 4.57 -23.67 2.78
N ALA A 135 5.87 -23.40 2.69
CA ALA A 135 6.82 -24.25 1.94
C ALA A 135 7.06 -25.53 2.73
N GLN A 136 6.43 -26.61 2.32
CA GLN A 136 6.57 -27.91 2.96
C GLN A 136 7.94 -28.51 2.69
N ILE A 137 8.56 -29.05 3.74
CA ILE A 137 9.83 -29.81 3.79
C ILE A 137 9.84 -31.07 2.88
N ARG A 138 8.69 -31.43 2.28
CA ARG A 138 8.53 -32.61 1.43
C ARG A 138 9.52 -32.72 0.26
N GLY A 139 10.02 -31.58 -0.26
CA GLY A 139 10.98 -31.59 -1.36
C GLY A 139 12.38 -32.07 -1.01
N ILE A 140 12.80 -31.90 0.23
CA ILE A 140 14.15 -32.26 0.71
C ILE A 140 14.26 -33.79 0.92
N LEU A 141 13.25 -34.40 1.51
CA LEU A 141 13.20 -35.84 1.74
C LEU A 141 13.13 -36.66 0.45
N ALA A 142 12.41 -36.20 -0.56
CA ALA A 142 12.33 -36.89 -1.86
C ALA A 142 13.68 -36.90 -2.59
N HIS A 143 14.49 -35.87 -2.47
CA HIS A 143 15.79 -35.78 -3.15
C HIS A 143 16.86 -36.62 -2.44
N LEU A 144 16.81 -36.67 -1.12
CA LEU A 144 17.67 -37.57 -0.32
C LEU A 144 17.38 -39.06 -0.59
N ALA A 145 16.11 -39.45 -0.70
CA ALA A 145 15.68 -40.78 -1.04
C ALA A 145 16.14 -41.25 -2.42
N GLN A 146 16.04 -40.37 -3.44
CA GLN A 146 16.50 -40.67 -4.80
C GLN A 146 18.01 -40.83 -4.93
N ASN A 147 18.80 -40.08 -4.16
CA ASN A 147 20.27 -40.18 -4.17
C ASN A 147 20.77 -41.41 -3.41
N LEU A 148 20.09 -41.85 -2.38
CA LEU A 148 20.40 -43.11 -1.68
C LEU A 148 20.10 -44.34 -2.54
N SER A 149 19.02 -44.33 -3.33
CA SER A 149 18.62 -45.43 -4.23
C SER A 149 19.53 -45.62 -5.46
N ARG A 150 20.38 -44.64 -5.80
CA ARG A 150 21.34 -44.74 -6.92
C ARG A 150 22.74 -45.22 -6.49
N ARG A 151 22.95 -45.48 -5.21
CA ARG A 151 24.24 -45.96 -4.66
C ARG A 151 24.23 -47.44 -4.22
N THR A 152 23.10 -48.09 -4.42
CA THR A 152 22.98 -49.59 -4.37
C THR A 152 22.89 -50.18 -5.75
#